data_33b9a4b9435624b04ce3fdbaaf4bbb62
#
_entry.id   33b9a4b9435624b04ce3fdbaaf4bbb62
#
_cell.length_a   1.000
_cell.length_b   1.000
_cell.length_c   1.000
_cell.angle_alpha   90.00
_cell.angle_beta   90.00
_cell.angle_gamma   90.00
#
_symmetry.space_group_name_H-M   'P 1'
#
loop_
_entity.id
_entity.type
_entity.pdbx_description
1 polymer ?
#
loop_
_entity_poly.entity_id
_entity_poly.type
_entity_poly.pdbx_seq_one_letter_code
_entity_poly.pdbx_strand_id
1 'polypeptide(L)'
;EIFQLRTESIKSFDQVISEQAESILFNTSIKFEVTGQIEISSSIKFELVRVIRELIINAKRHANCAQIKIELLPSQILVTDDGNGGIDSKEKSYGLIGVRERLHLIGAELDVDCDSKGTKIGIRFNP
;
A
#
# COMPACT_ATOMS: atom_id res chain seq x y z
N GLU A 1 -3.20 10.85 -23.86
CA GLU A 1 -2.34 11.68 -24.65
C GLU A 1 -0.88 11.29 -24.47
N ILE A 2 -0.11 11.40 -25.53
CA ILE A 2 1.31 11.02 -25.50
C ILE A 2 2.10 11.83 -24.47
N PHE A 3 1.84 13.09 -24.37
CA PHE A 3 2.52 13.98 -23.43
C PHE A 3 2.22 13.56 -21.97
N GLN A 4 0.99 13.25 -21.70
CA GLN A 4 0.57 12.85 -20.35
C GLN A 4 1.20 11.50 -19.96
N LEU A 5 1.28 10.57 -20.88
CA LEU A 5 1.94 9.28 -20.64
C LEU A 5 3.42 9.46 -20.33
N ARG A 6 4.10 10.37 -21.01
CA ARG A 6 5.51 10.67 -20.72
C ARG A 6 5.66 11.26 -19.32
N THR A 7 4.78 12.17 -18.92
CA THR A 7 4.82 12.78 -17.60
C THR A 7 4.66 11.72 -16.52
N GLU A 8 3.73 10.79 -16.69
CA GLU A 8 3.52 9.71 -15.74
C GLU A 8 4.69 8.75 -15.69
N SER A 9 5.33 8.45 -16.84
CA SER A 9 6.44 7.50 -16.89
C SER A 9 7.72 8.02 -16.24
N ILE A 10 7.87 9.34 -16.05
CA ILE A 10 9.04 9.91 -15.38
C ILE A 10 8.85 10.12 -13.88
N LYS A 11 7.65 9.89 -13.36
CA LYS A 11 7.43 9.95 -11.92
C LYS A 11 8.05 8.74 -11.25
N SER A 12 8.75 8.96 -10.14
CA SER A 12 9.29 7.87 -9.35
C SER A 12 8.16 7.12 -8.64
N PHE A 13 8.44 5.89 -8.25
CA PHE A 13 7.45 5.05 -7.58
C PHE A 13 6.96 5.70 -6.28
N ASP A 14 7.88 6.27 -5.50
CA ASP A 14 7.51 6.94 -4.25
C ASP A 14 6.60 8.14 -4.49
N GLN A 15 6.82 8.90 -5.57
CA GLN A 15 5.94 10.01 -5.94
C GLN A 15 4.54 9.52 -6.28
N VAL A 16 4.44 8.44 -7.05
CA VAL A 16 3.14 7.86 -7.42
C VAL A 16 2.39 7.41 -6.16
N ILE A 17 3.08 6.72 -5.25
CA ILE A 17 2.46 6.24 -4.01
C ILE A 17 2.02 7.43 -3.14
N SER A 18 2.85 8.46 -3.01
CA SER A 18 2.48 9.65 -2.25
C SER A 18 1.24 10.34 -2.81
N GLU A 19 1.15 10.44 -4.12
CA GLU A 19 -0.03 11.04 -4.78
C GLU A 19 -1.28 10.21 -4.53
N GLN A 20 -1.18 8.88 -4.58
CA GLN A 20 -2.31 8.00 -4.30
C GLN A 20 -2.76 8.15 -2.85
N ALA A 21 -1.83 8.17 -1.90
CA ALA A 21 -2.16 8.34 -0.49
C ALA A 21 -2.83 9.69 -0.25
N GLU A 22 -2.29 10.75 -0.82
CA GLU A 22 -2.87 12.09 -0.68
C GLU A 22 -4.30 12.14 -1.20
N SER A 23 -4.55 11.55 -2.36
CA SER A 23 -5.87 11.52 -2.96
C SER A 23 -6.88 10.74 -2.10
N ILE A 24 -6.48 9.56 -1.63
CA ILE A 24 -7.36 8.69 -0.84
C ILE A 24 -7.67 9.30 0.52
N LEU A 25 -6.66 9.91 1.15
CA LEU A 25 -6.78 10.43 2.51
C LEU A 25 -7.20 11.90 2.56
N PHE A 26 -7.50 12.49 1.42
CA PHE A 26 -8.00 13.85 1.32
C PHE A 26 -9.28 14.00 2.15
N ASN A 27 -9.38 15.10 2.89
CA ASN A 27 -10.50 15.39 3.80
C ASN A 27 -10.65 14.40 4.97
N THR A 28 -9.62 13.61 5.26
CA THR A 28 -9.57 12.83 6.49
C THR A 28 -8.59 13.47 7.47
N SER A 29 -8.66 13.06 8.72
CA SER A 29 -7.68 13.46 9.74
C SER A 29 -6.47 12.53 9.76
N ILE A 30 -6.44 11.53 8.88
CA ILE A 30 -5.34 10.55 8.82
C ILE A 30 -4.13 11.18 8.16
N LYS A 31 -3.00 11.14 8.85
CA LYS A 31 -1.71 11.57 8.29
C LYS A 31 -1.00 10.39 7.68
N PHE A 32 -0.18 10.65 6.66
CA PHE A 32 0.60 9.58 6.06
C PHE A 32 2.04 10.02 5.84
N GLU A 33 2.91 9.03 5.76
CA GLU A 33 4.32 9.22 5.48
C GLU A 33 4.78 8.13 4.52
N VAL A 34 5.47 8.52 3.46
CA VAL A 34 6.07 7.58 2.50
C VAL A 34 7.59 7.78 2.59
N THR A 35 8.31 6.71 2.92
CA THR A 35 9.77 6.74 3.03
C THR A 35 10.39 5.74 2.07
N GLY A 36 11.62 6.03 1.66
CA GLY A 36 12.37 5.18 0.76
C GLY A 36 12.15 5.54 -0.69
N GLN A 37 13.01 4.97 -1.52
CA GLN A 37 12.97 5.17 -2.95
C GLN A 37 13.48 3.89 -3.59
N ILE A 38 12.65 3.27 -4.42
CA ILE A 38 13.00 1.98 -5.06
C ILE A 38 12.67 2.05 -6.53
N GLU A 39 13.42 1.28 -7.30
CA GLU A 39 13.13 1.07 -8.70
C GLU A 39 12.42 -0.26 -8.86
N ILE A 40 11.33 -0.25 -9.60
CA ILE A 40 10.49 -1.42 -9.82
C ILE A 40 10.27 -1.57 -11.31
N SER A 41 10.38 -2.80 -11.82
CA SER A 41 10.13 -3.07 -13.22
C SER A 41 8.68 -2.72 -13.58
N SER A 42 8.49 -2.22 -14.80
CA SER A 42 7.16 -1.81 -15.26
C SER A 42 6.16 -2.97 -15.28
N SER A 43 6.65 -4.21 -15.37
CA SER A 43 5.78 -5.39 -15.42
C SER A 43 5.00 -5.61 -14.12
N ILE A 44 5.55 -5.19 -12.97
CA ILE A 44 4.87 -5.37 -11.68
C ILE A 44 4.44 -4.05 -11.04
N LYS A 45 4.98 -2.93 -11.52
CA LYS A 45 4.74 -1.60 -10.93
C LYS A 45 3.26 -1.26 -10.85
N PHE A 46 2.55 -1.46 -11.94
CA PHE A 46 1.13 -1.12 -12.02
C PHE A 46 0.31 -1.88 -10.97
N GLU A 47 0.56 -3.18 -10.85
CA GLU A 47 -0.17 -4.00 -9.89
C GLU A 47 0.20 -3.66 -8.45
N LEU A 48 1.47 -3.34 -8.19
CA LEU A 48 1.88 -2.90 -6.85
C LEU A 48 1.20 -1.59 -6.45
N VAL A 49 1.07 -0.64 -7.37
CA VAL A 49 0.36 0.61 -7.11
C VAL A 49 -1.09 0.32 -6.73
N ARG A 50 -1.76 -0.55 -7.49
CA ARG A 50 -3.15 -0.91 -7.21
C ARG A 50 -3.31 -1.58 -5.85
N VAL A 51 -2.41 -2.48 -5.51
CA VAL A 51 -2.44 -3.18 -4.22
C VAL A 51 -2.23 -2.20 -3.07
N ILE A 52 -1.21 -1.35 -3.15
CA ILE A 52 -0.94 -0.37 -2.11
C ILE A 52 -2.15 0.56 -1.94
N ARG A 53 -2.73 0.99 -3.03
CA ARG A 53 -3.93 1.81 -3.00
C ARG A 53 -5.07 1.12 -2.25
N GLU A 54 -5.30 -0.16 -2.52
CA GLU A 54 -6.31 -0.94 -1.84
C GLU A 54 -6.03 -1.04 -0.34
N LEU A 55 -4.77 -1.21 0.04
CA LEU A 55 -4.39 -1.28 1.45
C LEU A 55 -4.64 0.06 2.17
N ILE A 56 -4.38 1.18 1.51
CA ILE A 56 -4.66 2.50 2.09
C ILE A 56 -6.17 2.70 2.26
N ILE A 57 -6.95 2.30 1.27
CA ILE A 57 -8.41 2.37 1.34
C ILE A 57 -8.95 1.53 2.49
N ASN A 58 -8.42 0.32 2.66
CA ASN A 58 -8.82 -0.56 3.76
C ASN A 58 -8.49 0.06 5.12
N ALA A 59 -7.31 0.65 5.26
CA ALA A 59 -6.92 1.32 6.50
C ALA A 59 -7.84 2.51 6.79
N LYS A 60 -8.17 3.29 5.78
CA LYS A 60 -9.11 4.42 5.91
C LYS A 60 -10.47 3.96 6.42
N ARG A 61 -10.98 2.84 5.91
CA ARG A 61 -12.31 2.35 6.25
C ARG A 61 -12.39 1.66 7.61
N HIS A 62 -11.35 0.92 7.98
CA HIS A 62 -11.49 -0.09 9.03
C HIS A 62 -10.53 0.07 10.19
N ALA A 63 -9.39 0.72 10.01
CA ALA A 63 -8.35 0.71 11.03
C ALA A 63 -8.60 1.71 12.16
N ASN A 64 -9.44 2.72 11.95
CA ASN A 64 -9.65 3.81 12.92
C ASN A 64 -8.29 4.37 13.37
N CYS A 65 -7.43 4.66 12.41
CA CYS A 65 -6.06 5.07 12.65
C CYS A 65 -5.89 6.58 12.52
N ALA A 66 -4.82 7.10 13.12
CA ALA A 66 -4.41 8.50 12.98
C ALA A 66 -3.29 8.65 11.96
N GLN A 67 -2.53 7.58 11.69
CA GLN A 67 -1.37 7.64 10.82
C GLN A 67 -1.19 6.35 10.04
N ILE A 68 -0.77 6.49 8.78
CA ILE A 68 -0.39 5.38 7.91
C ILE A 68 1.05 5.64 7.47
N LYS A 69 1.90 4.64 7.61
CA LYS A 69 3.30 4.73 7.20
C LYS A 69 3.57 3.72 6.10
N ILE A 70 4.16 4.17 5.01
CA ILE A 70 4.51 3.32 3.87
C ILE A 70 6.03 3.38 3.69
N GLU A 71 6.68 2.23 3.81
CA GLU A 71 8.13 2.12 3.70
C GLU A 71 8.48 1.31 2.46
N LEU A 72 9.22 1.95 1.56
CA LEU A 72 9.64 1.33 0.30
C LEU A 72 11.07 0.83 0.46
N LEU A 73 11.23 -0.49 0.52
CA LEU A 73 12.51 -1.17 0.67
C LEU A 73 12.84 -1.94 -0.62
N PRO A 74 14.10 -2.32 -0.85
CA PRO A 74 14.50 -2.88 -2.15
C PRO A 74 13.70 -4.09 -2.63
N SER A 75 13.24 -4.95 -1.71
CA SER A 75 12.46 -6.15 -2.07
C SER A 75 11.21 -6.31 -1.23
N GLN A 76 10.81 -5.24 -0.53
CA GLN A 76 9.67 -5.31 0.39
C GLN A 76 9.04 -3.92 0.53
N ILE A 77 7.72 -3.89 0.60
CA ILE A 77 6.98 -2.68 0.92
C ILE A 77 6.20 -2.95 2.20
N LEU A 78 6.33 -2.05 3.18
CA LEU A 78 5.61 -2.15 4.45
C LEU A 78 4.57 -1.06 4.53
N VAL A 79 3.33 -1.44 4.81
CA VAL A 79 2.22 -0.51 5.05
C VAL A 79 1.76 -0.73 6.48
N THR A 80 1.96 0.27 7.33
CA THR A 80 1.68 0.17 8.76
C THR A 80 0.67 1.24 9.13
N ASP A 81 -0.35 0.87 9.91
CA ASP A 81 -1.25 1.83 10.52
C ASP A 81 -1.21 1.68 12.04
N ASP A 82 -1.56 2.76 12.73
CA ASP A 82 -1.63 2.81 14.19
C ASP A 82 -3.06 2.64 14.72
N GLY A 83 -3.88 1.95 13.96
CA GLY A 83 -5.25 1.68 14.36
C GLY A 83 -5.33 0.83 15.62
N ASN A 84 -6.51 0.75 16.20
CA ASN A 84 -6.70 0.07 17.47
C ASN A 84 -6.80 -1.46 17.35
N GLY A 85 -6.59 -2.01 16.17
CA GLY A 85 -6.69 -3.45 15.95
C GLY A 85 -8.07 -4.03 16.22
N GLY A 86 -9.08 -3.16 16.38
CA GLY A 86 -10.42 -3.57 16.77
C GLY A 86 -11.22 -4.31 15.72
N ILE A 87 -10.68 -4.48 14.52
CA ILE A 87 -11.32 -5.26 13.48
C ILE A 87 -10.89 -6.71 13.62
N ASP A 88 -11.86 -7.60 13.62
CA ASP A 88 -11.62 -9.04 13.65
C ASP A 88 -10.61 -9.40 12.56
N SER A 89 -9.60 -10.18 12.92
CA SER A 89 -8.58 -10.65 12.00
C SER A 89 -9.17 -11.39 10.80
N LYS A 90 -10.34 -12.02 10.97
CA LYS A 90 -11.04 -12.69 9.87
C LYS A 90 -11.56 -11.70 8.84
N GLU A 91 -12.13 -10.57 9.26
CA GLU A 91 -12.62 -9.55 8.34
C GLU A 91 -11.47 -8.96 7.53
N LYS A 92 -10.34 -8.68 8.18
CA LYS A 92 -9.15 -8.23 7.48
C LYS A 92 -8.65 -9.28 6.49
N SER A 93 -8.69 -10.55 6.87
CA SER A 93 -8.29 -11.65 5.98
C SER A 93 -9.19 -11.73 4.75
N TYR A 94 -10.49 -11.56 4.92
CA TYR A 94 -11.42 -11.57 3.78
C TYR A 94 -11.14 -10.44 2.81
N GLY A 95 -10.93 -9.24 3.32
CA GLY A 95 -10.61 -8.09 2.47
C GLY A 95 -9.31 -8.23 1.72
N LEU A 96 -8.41 -9.09 2.19
CA LEU A 96 -7.09 -9.26 1.62
C LEU A 96 -6.96 -10.48 0.70
N ILE A 97 -7.99 -11.31 0.57
CA ILE A 97 -7.95 -12.49 -0.32
C ILE A 97 -7.66 -12.05 -1.76
N GLY A 98 -8.39 -11.07 -2.27
CA GLY A 98 -8.17 -10.57 -3.63
C GLY A 98 -6.80 -9.94 -3.80
N VAL A 99 -6.31 -9.27 -2.78
CA VAL A 99 -4.97 -8.68 -2.78
C VAL A 99 -3.91 -9.77 -2.89
N ARG A 100 -4.04 -10.85 -2.11
CA ARG A 100 -3.11 -11.98 -2.16
C ARG A 100 -3.08 -12.61 -3.54
N GLU A 101 -4.24 -12.81 -4.15
CA GLU A 101 -4.34 -13.40 -5.48
C GLU A 101 -3.65 -12.54 -6.54
N ARG A 102 -3.86 -11.23 -6.50
CA ARG A 102 -3.21 -10.31 -7.43
C ARG A 102 -1.70 -10.30 -7.27
N LEU A 103 -1.23 -10.29 -6.04
CA LEU A 103 0.21 -10.32 -5.76
C LEU A 103 0.82 -11.64 -6.22
N HIS A 104 0.13 -12.75 -6.01
CA HIS A 104 0.61 -14.05 -6.44
C HIS A 104 0.83 -14.09 -7.96
N LEU A 105 -0.03 -13.45 -8.74
CA LEU A 105 0.10 -13.39 -10.20
C LEU A 105 1.38 -12.67 -10.66
N ILE A 106 1.92 -11.78 -9.85
CA ILE A 106 3.17 -11.09 -10.18
C ILE A 106 4.36 -11.64 -9.39
N GLY A 107 4.20 -12.79 -8.75
CA GLY A 107 5.27 -13.42 -8.01
C GLY A 107 5.57 -12.77 -6.66
N ALA A 108 4.61 -12.06 -6.10
CA ALA A 108 4.77 -11.40 -4.81
C ALA A 108 3.94 -12.09 -3.73
N GLU A 109 4.28 -11.82 -2.48
CA GLU A 109 3.60 -12.40 -1.33
C GLU A 109 3.22 -11.34 -0.32
N LEU A 110 2.15 -11.60 0.41
CA LEU A 110 1.60 -10.70 1.43
C LEU A 110 1.73 -11.33 2.81
N ASP A 111 2.28 -10.57 3.75
CA ASP A 111 2.32 -10.92 5.17
C ASP A 111 1.50 -9.91 5.95
N VAL A 112 0.69 -10.38 6.90
CA VAL A 112 -0.15 -9.52 7.72
C VAL A 112 0.14 -9.81 9.18
N ASP A 113 0.46 -8.75 9.94
CA ASP A 113 0.65 -8.83 11.37
C ASP A 113 -0.21 -7.75 12.01
N CYS A 114 -1.07 -8.13 12.95
CA CYS A 114 -2.08 -7.24 13.52
C CYS A 114 -2.14 -7.48 15.03
N ASP A 115 -2.08 -6.39 15.79
CA ASP A 115 -2.20 -6.42 17.24
C ASP A 115 -3.06 -5.23 17.71
N SER A 116 -3.13 -5.03 19.03
CA SER A 116 -3.92 -3.93 19.61
C SER A 116 -3.37 -2.54 19.27
N LYS A 117 -2.15 -2.45 18.77
CA LYS A 117 -1.48 -1.18 18.44
C LYS A 117 -1.57 -0.82 16.97
N GLY A 118 -2.04 -1.72 16.14
CA GLY A 118 -2.19 -1.46 14.72
C GLY A 118 -1.98 -2.67 13.85
N THR A 119 -1.85 -2.43 12.56
CA THR A 119 -1.66 -3.47 11.55
C THR A 119 -0.42 -3.16 10.74
N LYS A 120 0.38 -4.18 10.48
CA LYS A 120 1.53 -4.10 9.61
C LYS A 120 1.38 -5.09 8.47
N ILE A 121 1.38 -4.60 7.25
CA ILE A 121 1.24 -5.42 6.06
C ILE A 121 2.53 -5.31 5.27
N GLY A 122 3.13 -6.48 4.97
CA GLY A 122 4.34 -6.55 4.18
C GLY A 122 4.07 -7.18 2.83
N ILE A 123 4.59 -6.56 1.77
CA ILE A 123 4.55 -7.09 0.41
C ILE A 123 5.99 -7.43 0.05
N ARG A 124 6.28 -8.72 -0.17
CA ARG A 124 7.59 -9.19 -0.63
C ARG A 124 7.54 -9.47 -2.11
N PHE A 125 8.54 -8.98 -2.84
CA PHE A 125 8.56 -9.09 -4.29
C PHE A 125 9.98 -9.11 -4.83
N ASN A 126 10.11 -9.52 -6.09
CA ASN A 126 11.37 -9.41 -6.83
C ASN A 126 11.30 -8.17 -7.71
N PRO A 127 12.13 -7.18 -7.45
CA PRO A 127 12.11 -5.93 -8.23
C PRO A 127 12.60 -6.12 -9.69
#